data_777e2ec8b0835621e7a679e3380b7082
#
_entry.id   777e2ec8b0835621e7a679e3380b7082
#
_cell.length_a   1.000
_cell.length_b   1.000
_cell.length_c   1.000
_cell.angle_alpha   90.00
_cell.angle_beta   90.00
_cell.angle_gamma   90.00
#
_symmetry.space_group_name_H-M   'P 1'
#
loop_
_entity.id
_entity.type
_entity.pdbx_description
1 polymer ?
#
loop_
_entity_poly.entity_id
_entity_poly.type
_entity_poly.pdbx_seq_one_letter_code
_entity_poly.pdbx_strand_id
1 'polypeptide(L)'
;MQNSKLDLTELTHLTELFGLFNSGRHLNRSTDAALWYELEQKSEQYRHLFSNLGFELRIDGRGFAWFHDDEVNQNINKQSRQLALLLMVIFDYQADNGRSLSQFYQWTINNKVLNEVYEKHQGLLDAEELDQGGLVRVLENAVRKGFAIQENNHWRLLPSVYRYLDHFEAITEQASVSDGVTDEEDESC
;
A
#
# COMPACT_ATOMS: atom_id res chain seq x y z
N MET A 1 32.79 6.55 -16.96
CA MET A 1 32.10 5.90 -15.87
C MET A 1 32.82 6.26 -14.59
N GLN A 2 32.33 7.24 -13.83
CA GLN A 2 32.91 7.58 -12.53
C GLN A 2 32.54 6.45 -11.56
N ASN A 3 33.55 5.71 -11.13
CA ASN A 3 33.43 4.73 -10.07
C ASN A 3 33.32 5.52 -8.74
N SER A 4 32.13 6.06 -8.44
CA SER A 4 31.88 6.75 -7.19
C SER A 4 31.95 5.69 -6.09
N LYS A 5 33.05 5.70 -5.35
CA LYS A 5 33.23 4.84 -4.20
C LYS A 5 32.18 5.22 -3.17
N LEU A 6 31.23 4.32 -2.93
CA LEU A 6 30.17 4.54 -1.94
C LEU A 6 30.80 4.63 -0.55
N ASP A 7 30.66 5.76 0.12
CA ASP A 7 31.09 5.91 1.51
C ASP A 7 29.92 5.57 2.44
N LEU A 8 29.97 4.39 3.04
CA LEU A 8 28.93 3.93 3.97
C LEU A 8 28.83 4.77 5.24
N THR A 9 29.88 5.52 5.59
CA THR A 9 29.85 6.38 6.78
C THR A 9 28.94 7.59 6.61
N GLU A 10 28.63 7.95 5.37
CA GLU A 10 27.66 9.01 5.04
C GLU A 10 26.21 8.55 5.18
N LEU A 11 25.94 7.25 5.16
CA LEU A 11 24.59 6.69 5.26
C LEU A 11 24.21 6.46 6.73
N THR A 12 23.94 7.55 7.44
CA THR A 12 23.79 7.55 8.92
C THR A 12 22.64 6.69 9.43
N HIS A 13 21.56 6.55 8.65
CA HIS A 13 20.38 5.74 8.99
C HIS A 13 20.29 4.41 8.22
N LEU A 14 21.43 3.93 7.68
CA LEU A 14 21.43 2.71 6.86
C LEU A 14 20.83 1.51 7.58
N THR A 15 21.22 1.25 8.81
CA THR A 15 20.75 0.10 9.60
C THR A 15 19.24 0.18 9.85
N GLU A 16 18.74 1.36 10.17
CA GLU A 16 17.33 1.60 10.45
C GLU A 16 16.48 1.44 9.20
N LEU A 17 16.89 2.05 8.09
CA LEU A 17 16.21 1.96 6.80
C LEU A 17 16.21 0.52 6.27
N PHE A 18 17.36 -0.16 6.32
CA PHE A 18 17.44 -1.55 5.91
C PHE A 18 16.53 -2.46 6.76
N GLY A 19 16.59 -2.34 8.09
CA GLY A 19 15.76 -3.12 9.00
C GLY A 19 14.27 -2.87 8.78
N LEU A 20 13.88 -1.62 8.54
CA LEU A 20 12.51 -1.24 8.22
C LEU A 20 12.03 -1.94 6.93
N PHE A 21 12.74 -1.76 5.83
CA PHE A 21 12.34 -2.30 4.53
C PHE A 21 12.43 -3.84 4.48
N ASN A 22 13.48 -4.43 5.07
CA ASN A 22 13.66 -5.88 5.11
C ASN A 22 12.57 -6.60 5.93
N SER A 23 11.91 -5.89 6.86
CA SER A 23 10.73 -6.41 7.56
C SER A 23 9.42 -6.30 6.75
N GLY A 24 9.49 -5.84 5.50
CA GLY A 24 8.35 -5.60 4.61
C GLY A 24 7.49 -4.40 5.02
N ARG A 25 8.09 -3.43 5.72
CA ARG A 25 7.42 -2.18 6.12
C ARG A 25 7.62 -1.10 5.07
N HIS A 26 6.68 -0.16 5.04
CA HIS A 26 6.75 1.06 4.23
C HIS A 26 7.21 2.22 5.10
N LEU A 27 8.17 2.99 4.61
CA LEU A 27 8.50 4.30 5.16
C LEU A 27 7.52 5.31 4.58
N ASN A 28 6.95 6.17 5.42
CA ASN A 28 6.14 7.30 4.99
C ASN A 28 6.73 8.61 5.53
N ARG A 29 6.80 9.63 4.67
CA ARG A 29 7.30 10.98 5.03
C ARG A 29 6.60 11.53 6.26
N SER A 30 5.30 11.29 6.39
CA SER A 30 4.46 11.82 7.46
C SER A 30 4.68 11.14 8.82
N THR A 31 5.26 9.94 8.86
CA THR A 31 5.45 9.17 10.10
C THR A 31 6.87 9.21 10.63
N ASP A 32 7.86 9.35 9.74
CA ASP A 32 9.27 9.45 10.11
C ASP A 32 10.00 10.41 9.17
N ALA A 33 9.93 11.68 9.53
CA ALA A 33 10.51 12.76 8.73
C ALA A 33 12.04 12.70 8.68
N ALA A 34 12.71 12.17 9.72
CA ALA A 34 14.17 12.11 9.77
C ALA A 34 14.72 11.04 8.82
N LEU A 35 14.17 9.82 8.88
CA LEU A 35 14.52 8.74 7.96
C LEU A 35 14.16 9.11 6.51
N TRP A 36 13.01 9.75 6.31
CA TRP A 36 12.60 10.21 4.98
C TRP A 36 13.56 11.24 4.42
N TYR A 37 13.96 12.24 5.20
CA TYR A 37 14.88 13.29 4.76
C TYR A 37 16.21 12.70 4.30
N GLU A 38 16.80 11.80 5.07
CA GLU A 38 18.06 11.16 4.66
C GLU A 38 17.88 10.31 3.39
N LEU A 39 16.82 9.52 3.33
CA LEU A 39 16.52 8.70 2.15
C LEU A 39 16.34 9.56 0.89
N GLU A 40 15.64 10.69 1.00
CA GLU A 40 15.41 11.63 -0.12
C GLU A 40 16.69 12.28 -0.58
N GLN A 41 17.56 12.74 0.35
CA GLN A 41 18.84 13.38 0.02
C GLN A 41 19.87 12.41 -0.60
N LYS A 42 19.83 11.14 -0.21
CA LYS A 42 20.82 10.12 -0.59
C LYS A 42 20.20 8.96 -1.36
N SER A 43 19.10 9.21 -2.05
CA SER A 43 18.28 8.18 -2.70
C SER A 43 19.08 7.31 -3.68
N GLU A 44 19.96 7.92 -4.49
CA GLU A 44 20.78 7.18 -5.45
C GLU A 44 21.82 6.28 -4.76
N GLN A 45 22.39 6.73 -3.66
CA GLN A 45 23.35 5.94 -2.88
C GLN A 45 22.66 4.73 -2.24
N TYR A 46 21.47 4.93 -1.66
CA TYR A 46 20.66 3.85 -1.09
C TYR A 46 20.19 2.87 -2.17
N ARG A 47 19.69 3.35 -3.32
CA ARG A 47 19.29 2.50 -4.45
C ARG A 47 20.45 1.66 -4.94
N HIS A 48 21.62 2.27 -5.14
CA HIS A 48 22.83 1.58 -5.60
C HIS A 48 23.28 0.51 -4.60
N LEU A 49 23.31 0.85 -3.30
CA LEU A 49 23.69 -0.09 -2.25
C LEU A 49 22.73 -1.28 -2.19
N PHE A 50 21.43 -1.02 -2.10
CA PHE A 50 20.42 -2.07 -1.94
C PHE A 50 20.32 -2.94 -3.19
N SER A 51 20.45 -2.38 -4.40
CA SER A 51 20.47 -3.18 -5.63
C SER A 51 21.65 -4.16 -5.69
N ASN A 52 22.83 -3.77 -5.19
CA ASN A 52 23.96 -4.68 -5.08
C ASN A 52 23.76 -5.80 -4.03
N LEU A 53 22.84 -5.60 -3.10
CA LEU A 53 22.41 -6.62 -2.14
C LEU A 53 21.21 -7.46 -2.62
N GLY A 54 20.72 -7.21 -3.84
CA GLY A 54 19.58 -7.93 -4.42
C GLY A 54 18.21 -7.35 -4.03
N PHE A 55 18.15 -6.13 -3.47
CA PHE A 55 16.90 -5.47 -3.10
C PHE A 55 16.59 -4.31 -4.03
N GLU A 56 15.37 -4.24 -4.54
CA GLU A 56 14.89 -3.11 -5.32
C GLU A 56 14.21 -2.08 -4.40
N LEU A 57 14.89 -0.95 -4.15
CA LEU A 57 14.30 0.15 -3.40
C LEU A 57 13.44 1.03 -4.31
N ARG A 58 12.15 1.10 -4.03
CA ARG A 58 11.21 2.03 -4.68
C ARG A 58 10.89 3.20 -3.76
N ILE A 59 10.94 4.40 -4.33
CA ILE A 59 10.60 5.66 -3.65
C ILE A 59 9.54 6.33 -4.52
N ASP A 60 8.35 6.53 -3.97
CA ASP A 60 7.22 7.15 -4.63
C ASP A 60 7.14 8.65 -4.30
N GLY A 61 6.89 9.48 -5.32
CA GLY A 61 6.78 10.94 -5.17
C GLY A 61 5.66 11.39 -4.23
N ARG A 62 4.69 10.51 -3.95
CA ARG A 62 3.60 10.76 -2.98
C ARG A 62 4.06 10.64 -1.51
N GLY A 63 5.36 10.37 -1.27
CA GLY A 63 5.99 10.42 0.04
C GLY A 63 6.02 9.10 0.79
N PHE A 64 6.24 8.00 0.10
CA PHE A 64 6.49 6.69 0.72
C PHE A 64 7.54 5.87 -0.04
N ALA A 65 8.17 4.91 0.64
CA ALA A 65 9.19 4.03 0.08
C ALA A 65 9.11 2.62 0.64
N TRP A 66 9.59 1.62 -0.13
CA TRP A 66 9.58 0.20 0.25
C TRP A 66 10.60 -0.61 -0.57
N PHE A 67 10.90 -1.83 -0.13
CA PHE A 67 11.54 -2.81 -1.00
C PHE A 67 10.49 -3.49 -1.88
N HIS A 68 10.71 -3.44 -3.18
CA HIS A 68 9.91 -4.18 -4.14
C HIS A 68 10.38 -5.63 -4.20
N ASP A 69 9.44 -6.55 -4.16
CA ASP A 69 9.68 -7.98 -4.24
C ASP A 69 8.97 -8.53 -5.49
N ASP A 70 9.74 -8.96 -6.49
CA ASP A 70 9.21 -9.54 -7.72
C ASP A 70 8.67 -10.98 -7.53
N GLU A 71 9.10 -11.68 -6.47
CA GLU A 71 8.67 -13.06 -6.21
C GLU A 71 7.25 -13.15 -5.63
N VAL A 72 6.66 -12.05 -5.19
CA VAL A 72 5.29 -12.01 -4.63
C VAL A 72 4.20 -12.29 -5.67
N ASN A 73 4.53 -12.40 -6.95
CA ASN A 73 3.55 -12.57 -8.05
C ASN A 73 2.81 -13.91 -8.07
N GLN A 74 3.11 -14.89 -7.21
CA GLN A 74 2.40 -16.18 -7.25
C GLN A 74 1.64 -16.57 -5.97
N ASN A 75 1.89 -15.89 -4.84
CA ASN A 75 1.12 -16.11 -3.62
C ASN A 75 0.86 -14.76 -2.93
N ILE A 76 -0.14 -14.02 -3.42
CA ILE A 76 -0.74 -12.97 -2.60
C ILE A 76 -1.13 -13.65 -1.28
N ASN A 77 -0.34 -13.42 -0.23
CA ASN A 77 -0.61 -14.08 1.04
C ASN A 77 -1.97 -13.62 1.57
N LYS A 78 -2.61 -14.46 2.39
CA LYS A 78 -3.94 -14.17 2.95
C LYS A 78 -4.03 -12.76 3.54
N GLN A 79 -2.98 -12.29 4.20
CA GLN A 79 -2.95 -10.96 4.84
C GLN A 79 -3.04 -9.81 3.83
N SER A 80 -2.29 -9.89 2.72
CA SER A 80 -2.34 -8.87 1.66
C SER A 80 -3.69 -8.83 0.98
N ARG A 81 -4.31 -9.99 0.73
CA ARG A 81 -5.64 -10.10 0.15
C ARG A 81 -6.71 -9.54 1.10
N GLN A 82 -6.64 -9.86 2.38
CA GLN A 82 -7.55 -9.33 3.39
C GLN A 82 -7.40 -7.81 3.56
N LEU A 83 -6.17 -7.27 3.47
CA LEU A 83 -5.96 -5.82 3.50
C LEU A 83 -6.52 -5.16 2.24
N ALA A 84 -6.29 -5.73 1.05
CA ALA A 84 -6.85 -5.23 -0.19
C ALA A 84 -8.38 -5.17 -0.13
N LEU A 85 -9.02 -6.25 0.32
CA LEU A 85 -10.47 -6.30 0.49
C LEU A 85 -10.96 -5.24 1.49
N LEU A 86 -10.33 -5.13 2.67
CA LEU A 86 -10.71 -4.13 3.67
C LEU A 86 -10.59 -2.70 3.12
N LEU A 87 -9.52 -2.39 2.38
CA LEU A 87 -9.37 -1.08 1.74
C LEU A 87 -10.49 -0.85 0.73
N MET A 88 -10.79 -1.82 -0.12
CA MET A 88 -11.85 -1.72 -1.13
C MET A 88 -13.21 -1.39 -0.48
N VAL A 89 -13.62 -2.13 0.56
CA VAL A 89 -14.93 -1.90 1.21
C VAL A 89 -14.97 -0.61 2.02
N ILE A 90 -13.84 -0.16 2.61
CA ILE A 90 -13.75 1.15 3.26
C ILE A 90 -13.89 2.27 2.23
N PHE A 91 -13.22 2.15 1.08
CA PHE A 91 -13.30 3.16 0.01
C PHE A 91 -14.72 3.25 -0.56
N ASP A 92 -15.38 2.11 -0.80
CA ASP A 92 -16.77 2.05 -1.25
C ASP A 92 -17.72 2.70 -0.23
N TYR A 93 -17.58 2.34 1.04
CA TYR A 93 -18.38 2.95 2.12
C TYR A 93 -18.18 4.47 2.20
N GLN A 94 -16.94 4.95 2.09
CA GLN A 94 -16.64 6.38 2.16
C GLN A 94 -17.15 7.13 0.91
N ALA A 95 -17.09 6.52 -0.26
CA ALA A 95 -17.65 7.07 -1.50
C ALA A 95 -19.16 7.28 -1.37
N ASP A 96 -19.89 6.29 -0.87
CA ASP A 96 -21.34 6.38 -0.61
C ASP A 96 -21.70 7.47 0.40
N ASN A 97 -20.82 7.76 1.36
CA ASN A 97 -20.96 8.86 2.30
C ASN A 97 -20.48 10.21 1.72
N GLY A 98 -20.22 10.31 0.41
CA GLY A 98 -19.82 11.53 -0.28
C GLY A 98 -18.42 12.03 0.08
N ARG A 99 -17.54 11.16 0.61
CA ARG A 99 -16.17 11.52 0.94
C ARG A 99 -15.30 11.47 -0.31
N SER A 100 -14.43 12.48 -0.47
CA SER A 100 -13.46 12.49 -1.57
C SER A 100 -12.44 11.35 -1.39
N LEU A 101 -12.34 10.47 -2.39
CA LEU A 101 -11.41 9.33 -2.37
C LEU A 101 -9.94 9.79 -2.42
N SER A 102 -9.65 10.91 -3.08
CA SER A 102 -8.31 11.49 -3.15
C SER A 102 -7.79 12.02 -1.79
N GLN A 103 -8.67 12.16 -0.79
CA GLN A 103 -8.35 12.63 0.55
C GLN A 103 -8.43 11.53 1.60
N PHE A 104 -8.26 10.27 1.22
CA PHE A 104 -8.40 9.12 2.11
C PHE A 104 -7.48 9.20 3.35
N TYR A 105 -6.34 9.86 3.26
CA TYR A 105 -5.42 10.09 4.37
C TYR A 105 -5.97 11.04 5.46
N GLN A 106 -7.11 11.70 5.20
CA GLN A 106 -7.82 12.52 6.19
C GLN A 106 -9.00 11.78 6.86
N TRP A 107 -9.33 10.57 6.39
CA TRP A 107 -10.43 9.81 6.96
C TRP A 107 -10.09 9.29 8.36
N THR A 108 -11.06 9.39 9.23
CA THR A 108 -11.00 8.81 10.57
C THR A 108 -11.77 7.49 10.55
N ILE A 109 -11.05 6.38 10.65
CA ILE A 109 -11.61 5.03 10.69
C ILE A 109 -11.65 4.59 12.16
N ASN A 110 -12.83 4.44 12.72
CA ASN A 110 -13.04 3.98 14.08
C ASN A 110 -13.91 2.72 14.10
N ASN A 111 -14.15 2.13 15.27
CA ASN A 111 -14.96 0.92 15.40
C ASN A 111 -16.39 1.10 14.86
N LYS A 112 -16.98 2.31 14.95
CA LYS A 112 -18.28 2.58 14.38
C LYS A 112 -18.26 2.42 12.85
N VAL A 113 -17.29 3.05 12.18
CA VAL A 113 -17.09 2.93 10.73
C VAL A 113 -16.86 1.47 10.33
N LEU A 114 -16.04 0.73 11.09
CA LEU A 114 -15.79 -0.69 10.81
C LEU A 114 -17.05 -1.55 10.94
N ASN A 115 -17.91 -1.28 11.92
CA ASN A 115 -19.16 -1.98 12.07
C ASN A 115 -20.12 -1.69 10.90
N GLU A 116 -20.24 -0.43 10.49
CA GLU A 116 -21.08 -0.03 9.35
C GLU A 116 -20.56 -0.62 8.02
N VAL A 117 -19.24 -0.65 7.83
CA VAL A 117 -18.58 -1.33 6.70
C VAL A 117 -18.88 -2.84 6.72
N TYR A 118 -18.75 -3.48 7.88
CA TYR A 118 -19.04 -4.90 8.02
C TYR A 118 -20.52 -5.22 7.70
N GLU A 119 -21.46 -4.48 8.26
CA GLU A 119 -22.88 -4.66 8.01
C GLU A 119 -23.24 -4.53 6.53
N LYS A 120 -22.63 -3.54 5.84
CA LYS A 120 -22.85 -3.31 4.41
C LYS A 120 -22.28 -4.41 3.51
N HIS A 121 -21.12 -4.98 3.88
CA HIS A 121 -20.36 -5.92 3.04
C HIS A 121 -20.22 -7.31 3.66
N GLN A 122 -21.11 -7.70 4.59
CA GLN A 122 -20.99 -8.90 5.40
C GLN A 122 -20.71 -10.16 4.56
N GLY A 123 -21.50 -10.41 3.52
CA GLY A 123 -21.34 -11.62 2.70
C GLY A 123 -19.97 -11.74 2.03
N LEU A 124 -19.37 -10.61 1.62
CA LEU A 124 -18.05 -10.57 1.01
C LEU A 124 -16.94 -10.76 2.05
N LEU A 125 -17.09 -10.14 3.21
CA LEU A 125 -16.11 -10.22 4.30
C LEU A 125 -16.11 -11.62 4.95
N ASP A 126 -17.30 -12.21 5.17
CA ASP A 126 -17.43 -13.56 5.70
C ASP A 126 -16.84 -14.62 4.77
N ALA A 127 -16.93 -14.44 3.44
CA ALA A 127 -16.31 -15.32 2.45
C ALA A 127 -14.76 -15.34 2.55
N GLU A 128 -14.16 -14.26 3.03
CA GLU A 128 -12.72 -14.15 3.30
C GLU A 128 -12.36 -14.38 4.78
N GLU A 129 -13.30 -14.93 5.57
CA GLU A 129 -13.14 -15.21 6.99
C GLU A 129 -12.80 -13.96 7.83
N LEU A 130 -13.37 -12.82 7.47
CA LEU A 130 -13.21 -11.53 8.14
C LEU A 130 -14.47 -11.15 8.91
N ASP A 131 -14.52 -11.51 10.19
CA ASP A 131 -15.49 -10.97 11.15
C ASP A 131 -15.10 -9.54 11.59
N GLN A 132 -15.93 -8.89 12.39
CA GLN A 132 -15.65 -7.54 12.91
C GLN A 132 -14.31 -7.46 13.64
N GLY A 133 -13.95 -8.48 14.44
CA GLY A 133 -12.65 -8.55 15.10
C GLY A 133 -11.50 -8.76 14.11
N GLY A 134 -11.78 -9.46 13.00
CA GLY A 134 -10.87 -9.64 11.87
C GLY A 134 -10.50 -8.32 11.21
N LEU A 135 -11.45 -7.41 11.01
CA LEU A 135 -11.18 -6.09 10.43
C LEU A 135 -10.20 -5.28 11.29
N VAL A 136 -10.37 -5.31 12.60
CA VAL A 136 -9.44 -4.66 13.54
C VAL A 136 -8.04 -5.26 13.41
N ARG A 137 -7.91 -6.58 13.41
CA ARG A 137 -6.61 -7.27 13.24
C ARG A 137 -5.94 -6.94 11.91
N VAL A 138 -6.70 -6.79 10.83
CA VAL A 138 -6.18 -6.35 9.52
C VAL A 138 -5.65 -4.93 9.59
N LEU A 139 -6.35 -3.99 10.24
CA LEU A 139 -5.86 -2.61 10.44
C LEU A 139 -4.62 -2.56 11.34
N GLU A 140 -4.56 -3.34 12.42
CA GLU A 140 -3.37 -3.45 13.25
C GLU A 140 -2.16 -3.97 12.46
N ASN A 141 -2.38 -4.93 11.55
CA ASN A 141 -1.34 -5.40 10.65
C ASN A 141 -0.95 -4.30 9.63
N ALA A 142 -1.91 -3.54 9.10
CA ALA A 142 -1.66 -2.38 8.24
C ALA A 142 -0.78 -1.33 8.95
N VAL A 143 -1.01 -1.08 10.25
CA VAL A 143 -0.14 -0.21 11.06
C VAL A 143 1.28 -0.76 11.14
N ARG A 144 1.44 -2.06 11.46
CA ARG A 144 2.77 -2.68 11.51
C ARG A 144 3.52 -2.62 10.18
N LYS A 145 2.80 -2.67 9.06
CA LYS A 145 3.37 -2.63 7.69
C LYS A 145 3.51 -1.22 7.12
N GLY A 146 3.06 -0.19 7.85
CA GLY A 146 3.16 1.21 7.43
C GLY A 146 2.12 1.63 6.39
N PHE A 147 0.95 1.01 6.36
CA PHE A 147 -0.21 1.42 5.55
C PHE A 147 -1.21 2.29 6.33
N ALA A 148 -1.13 2.25 7.65
CA ALA A 148 -1.97 3.07 8.54
C ALA A 148 -1.19 3.50 9.77
N ILE A 149 -1.72 4.47 10.50
CA ILE A 149 -1.34 4.79 11.88
C ILE A 149 -2.57 4.65 12.77
N GLN A 150 -2.32 4.32 14.03
CA GLN A 150 -3.34 4.33 15.07
C GLN A 150 -3.15 5.56 15.94
N GLU A 151 -4.18 6.37 16.05
CA GLU A 151 -4.23 7.59 16.87
C GLU A 151 -5.35 7.46 17.89
N ASN A 152 -5.02 7.30 19.17
CA ASN A 152 -6.00 7.06 20.23
C ASN A 152 -6.94 5.89 19.89
N ASN A 153 -8.20 6.20 19.54
CA ASN A 153 -9.26 5.21 19.30
C ASN A 153 -9.70 5.14 17.82
N HIS A 154 -8.85 5.54 16.89
CA HIS A 154 -9.12 5.47 15.46
C HIS A 154 -7.85 5.20 14.66
N TRP A 155 -8.04 4.80 13.41
CA TRP A 155 -6.96 4.60 12.43
C TRP A 155 -7.07 5.65 11.33
N ARG A 156 -5.93 5.99 10.77
CA ARG A 156 -5.81 6.84 9.61
C ARG A 156 -4.89 6.17 8.58
N LEU A 157 -5.33 6.13 7.33
CA LEU A 157 -4.56 5.54 6.24
C LEU A 157 -3.38 6.44 5.86
N LEU A 158 -2.31 5.82 5.39
CA LEU A 158 -1.07 6.49 4.97
C LEU A 158 -0.92 6.48 3.44
N PRO A 159 -0.08 7.35 2.86
CA PRO A 159 0.17 7.40 1.41
C PRO A 159 0.57 6.07 0.78
N SER A 160 1.24 5.17 1.51
CA SER A 160 1.58 3.82 1.03
C SER A 160 0.38 3.00 0.54
N VAL A 161 -0.85 3.33 0.94
CA VAL A 161 -2.11 2.74 0.42
C VAL A 161 -2.26 2.95 -1.08
N TYR A 162 -1.65 3.97 -1.67
CA TYR A 162 -1.64 4.16 -3.12
C TYR A 162 -1.14 2.94 -3.90
N ARG A 163 -0.27 2.10 -3.30
CA ARG A 163 0.13 0.83 -3.94
C ARG A 163 -1.05 -0.08 -4.26
N TYR A 164 -2.04 -0.12 -3.38
CA TYR A 164 -3.27 -0.89 -3.62
C TYR A 164 -4.18 -0.20 -4.61
N LEU A 165 -4.33 1.13 -4.52
CA LEU A 165 -5.17 1.90 -5.43
C LEU A 165 -4.66 1.83 -6.87
N ASP A 166 -3.35 2.03 -7.09
CA ASP A 166 -2.71 1.91 -8.40
C ASP A 166 -2.93 0.50 -8.99
N HIS A 167 -2.90 -0.54 -8.14
CA HIS A 167 -3.15 -1.91 -8.58
C HIS A 167 -4.63 -2.14 -8.95
N PHE A 168 -5.57 -1.58 -8.19
CA PHE A 168 -7.00 -1.66 -8.51
C PHE A 168 -7.32 -0.93 -9.82
N GLU A 169 -6.76 0.24 -10.05
CA GLU A 169 -6.90 0.99 -11.30
C GLU A 169 -6.38 0.18 -12.48
N ALA A 170 -5.18 -0.40 -12.38
CA ALA A 170 -4.60 -1.22 -13.45
C ALA A 170 -5.47 -2.44 -13.80
N ILE A 171 -6.09 -3.10 -12.82
CA ILE A 171 -7.01 -4.23 -13.06
C ILE A 171 -8.27 -3.74 -13.79
N THR A 172 -8.83 -2.61 -13.38
CA THR A 172 -10.04 -2.05 -13.98
C THR A 172 -9.82 -1.64 -15.44
N GLU A 173 -8.67 -1.03 -15.74
CA GLU A 173 -8.29 -0.67 -17.10
C GLU A 173 -8.12 -1.91 -18.00
N GLN A 174 -7.49 -2.97 -17.50
CA GLN A 174 -7.34 -4.23 -18.23
C GLN A 174 -8.69 -4.90 -18.51
N ALA A 175 -9.61 -4.88 -17.55
CA ALA A 175 -10.95 -5.44 -17.72
C ALA A 175 -11.75 -4.67 -18.79
N SER A 176 -11.69 -3.33 -18.79
CA SER A 176 -12.40 -2.49 -19.77
C SER A 176 -11.87 -2.64 -21.19
N VAL A 177 -10.57 -2.94 -21.36
CA VAL A 177 -9.99 -3.21 -22.69
C VAL A 177 -10.42 -4.57 -23.23
N SER A 178 -10.61 -5.58 -22.38
CA SER A 178 -11.04 -6.92 -22.79
C SER A 178 -12.52 -6.97 -23.21
N ASP A 179 -13.37 -6.17 -22.61
CA ASP A 179 -14.80 -6.10 -22.97
C ASP A 179 -15.07 -5.30 -24.26
N GLY A 180 -14.14 -4.46 -24.69
CA GLY A 180 -14.27 -3.64 -25.91
C GLY A 180 -13.90 -4.36 -27.23
N VAL A 181 -13.43 -5.62 -27.21
CA VAL A 181 -12.94 -6.33 -28.39
C VAL A 181 -13.97 -7.33 -28.99
N THR A 182 -15.16 -7.47 -28.42
CA THR A 182 -16.13 -8.50 -28.84
C THR A 182 -17.27 -8.02 -29.75
N ASP A 183 -17.31 -6.77 -30.22
CA ASP A 183 -18.45 -6.25 -31.01
C ASP A 183 -18.15 -5.93 -32.48
N GLU A 184 -17.07 -6.43 -33.10
CA GLU A 184 -16.83 -6.22 -34.54
C GLU A 184 -16.50 -7.50 -35.32
N GLU A 185 -17.30 -8.56 -35.21
CA GLU A 185 -17.31 -9.65 -36.23
C GLU A 185 -18.67 -10.34 -36.23
N ASP A 186 -19.70 -9.74 -36.84
CA ASP A 186 -20.78 -10.48 -37.53
C ASP A 186 -21.76 -9.50 -38.30
N GLU A 187 -21.26 -8.83 -39.34
CA GLU A 187 -22.11 -8.38 -40.41
C GLU A 187 -21.36 -8.46 -41.74
N SER A 188 -21.30 -9.66 -42.29
CA SER A 188 -21.05 -9.86 -43.73
C SER A 188 -21.53 -11.23 -44.16
N CYS A 189 -22.78 -11.34 -44.55
CA CYS A 189 -23.29 -12.27 -45.59
C CYS A 189 -24.60 -11.78 -46.13
#